data_5886493b1799f0ca73799150c26b4cb5
#
_entry.id   5886493b1799f0ca73799150c26b4cb5
#
_cell.length_a   1.000
_cell.length_b   1.000
_cell.length_c   1.000
_cell.angle_alpha   90.00
_cell.angle_beta   90.00
_cell.angle_gamma   90.00
#
_symmetry.space_group_name_H-M   'P 1'
#
loop_
_entity.id
_entity.type
_entity.pdbx_description
1 polymer ?
#
loop_
_entity_poly.entity_id
_entity_poly.type
_entity_poly.pdbx_seq_one_letter_code
_entity_poly.pdbx_strand_id
1 'polypeptide(L)'
;GTGVRRFLKKTAIIYAASAALYLPINVYAGHLQGWGLLDLVQQVFFEGTFYHLWYLPAALLGAWLTSLLMRRTSRGVCAAIVTALYVLGLLGDSYWGLIEGVPGVSSAYNALFALMGYTRNGLFFAPMFMFLGAEMRMSKRRGVGFEAAGLVLSFALMLAEALNARAQGWQRHDSMYVLLPFVMYFLFALLSRVKGSVRLPLGSFSLLMYVLHPAVIIVVRGAARFLGLWDILVENSLGHYVAVCIGRAGAEY
;
A
#
# COMPACT_ATOMS: atom_id res chain seq x y z
N GLY A 1 -11.92 -19.49 5.49
CA GLY A 1 -11.87 -20.54 4.59
C GLY A 1 -10.65 -20.69 3.71
N THR A 2 -10.79 -21.58 2.77
CA THR A 2 -9.75 -21.99 1.82
C THR A 2 -9.22 -20.84 0.95
N GLY A 3 -10.07 -19.86 0.60
CA GLY A 3 -9.68 -18.72 -0.22
C GLY A 3 -8.64 -17.80 0.45
N VAL A 4 -8.85 -17.44 1.71
CA VAL A 4 -7.91 -16.60 2.45
C VAL A 4 -6.57 -17.33 2.64
N ARG A 5 -6.59 -18.61 3.00
CA ARG A 5 -5.37 -19.41 3.15
C ARG A 5 -4.57 -19.48 1.84
N ARG A 6 -5.27 -19.64 0.69
CA ARG A 6 -4.62 -19.64 -0.64
C ARG A 6 -4.02 -18.27 -0.97
N PHE A 7 -4.74 -17.18 -0.68
CA PHE A 7 -4.23 -15.83 -0.82
C PHE A 7 -2.97 -15.60 0.02
N LEU A 8 -3.03 -15.90 1.32
CA LEU A 8 -1.88 -15.73 2.22
C LEU A 8 -0.66 -16.54 1.74
N LYS A 9 -0.86 -17.82 1.36
CA LYS A 9 0.25 -18.64 0.85
C LYS A 9 0.86 -18.07 -0.42
N LYS A 10 0.02 -17.66 -1.41
CA LYS A 10 0.49 -17.08 -2.67
C LYS A 10 1.26 -15.77 -2.41
N THR A 11 0.70 -14.88 -1.60
CA THR A 11 1.32 -13.58 -1.29
C THR A 11 2.62 -13.75 -0.51
N ALA A 12 2.69 -14.69 0.44
CA ALA A 12 3.90 -14.98 1.20
C ALA A 12 5.02 -15.52 0.30
N ILE A 13 4.71 -16.41 -0.65
CA ILE A 13 5.69 -16.92 -1.62
C ILE A 13 6.22 -15.78 -2.50
N ILE A 14 5.33 -14.92 -2.99
CA ILE A 14 5.73 -13.78 -3.83
C ILE A 14 6.58 -12.81 -3.01
N TYR A 15 6.19 -12.53 -1.77
CA TYR A 15 6.98 -11.67 -0.90
C TYR A 15 8.39 -12.23 -0.64
N ALA A 16 8.50 -13.52 -0.31
CA ALA A 16 9.79 -14.17 -0.11
C ALA A 16 10.66 -14.15 -1.39
N ALA A 17 10.06 -14.42 -2.56
CA ALA A 17 10.76 -14.34 -3.83
C ALA A 17 11.21 -12.91 -4.15
N SER A 18 10.37 -11.90 -3.88
CA SER A 18 10.71 -10.49 -4.06
C SER A 18 11.83 -10.05 -3.11
N ALA A 19 11.77 -10.46 -1.84
CA ALA A 19 12.81 -10.17 -0.87
C ALA A 19 14.16 -10.77 -1.30
N ALA A 20 14.16 -12.01 -1.80
CA ALA A 20 15.35 -12.65 -2.34
C ALA A 20 15.90 -11.94 -3.59
N LEU A 21 15.01 -11.46 -4.48
CA LEU A 21 15.38 -10.70 -5.68
C LEU A 21 16.11 -9.40 -5.32
N TYR A 22 15.64 -8.69 -4.30
CA TYR A 22 16.19 -7.39 -3.90
C TYR A 22 17.34 -7.49 -2.87
N LEU A 23 17.58 -8.66 -2.31
CA LEU A 23 18.65 -8.87 -1.32
C LEU A 23 20.04 -8.44 -1.83
N PRO A 24 20.50 -8.81 -3.05
CA PRO A 24 21.79 -8.36 -3.56
C PRO A 24 21.90 -6.84 -3.67
N ILE A 25 20.79 -6.17 -4.05
CA ILE A 25 20.74 -4.70 -4.18
C ILE A 25 20.85 -4.06 -2.78
N ASN A 26 20.15 -4.59 -1.78
CA ASN A 26 20.22 -4.09 -0.41
C ASN A 26 21.62 -4.27 0.19
N VAL A 27 22.28 -5.41 -0.08
CA VAL A 27 23.67 -5.65 0.33
C VAL A 27 24.62 -4.65 -0.32
N TYR A 28 24.51 -4.48 -1.65
CA TYR A 28 25.35 -3.54 -2.40
C TYR A 28 25.15 -2.08 -1.96
N ALA A 29 23.91 -1.69 -1.68
CA ALA A 29 23.59 -0.34 -1.20
C ALA A 29 23.93 -0.10 0.28
N GLY A 30 24.41 -1.11 1.00
CA GLY A 30 24.76 -1.01 2.41
C GLY A 30 23.54 -0.90 3.35
N HIS A 31 22.34 -1.16 2.87
CA HIS A 31 21.10 -1.00 3.65
C HIS A 31 21.01 -1.99 4.82
N LEU A 32 21.75 -3.10 4.78
CA LEU A 32 21.76 -4.09 5.85
C LEU A 32 22.82 -3.82 6.93
N GLN A 33 23.65 -2.79 6.74
CA GLN A 33 24.73 -2.49 7.68
C GLN A 33 24.15 -1.90 8.97
N GLY A 34 24.54 -2.45 10.10
CA GLY A 34 24.11 -2.00 11.43
C GLY A 34 22.71 -2.47 11.86
N TRP A 35 22.04 -3.33 11.07
CA TRP A 35 20.75 -3.87 11.48
C TRP A 35 20.86 -4.79 12.68
N GLY A 36 20.06 -4.48 13.72
CA GLY A 36 19.77 -5.39 14.82
C GLY A 36 18.57 -6.28 14.52
N LEU A 37 18.22 -7.11 15.47
CA LEU A 37 17.06 -8.00 15.36
C LEU A 37 15.75 -7.22 15.21
N LEU A 38 15.63 -6.06 15.87
CA LEU A 38 14.44 -5.22 15.81
C LEU A 38 14.25 -4.62 14.42
N ASP A 39 15.33 -4.14 13.80
CA ASP A 39 15.30 -3.58 12.44
C ASP A 39 14.89 -4.65 11.43
N LEU A 40 15.39 -5.89 11.59
CA LEU A 40 15.00 -7.00 10.74
C LEU A 40 13.50 -7.32 10.87
N VAL A 41 12.97 -7.35 12.11
CA VAL A 41 11.52 -7.55 12.35
C VAL A 41 10.71 -6.42 11.72
N GLN A 42 11.11 -5.17 11.91
CA GLN A 42 10.46 -4.00 11.34
C GLN A 42 10.40 -4.08 9.82
N GLN A 43 11.54 -4.32 9.18
CA GLN A 43 11.64 -4.42 7.73
C GLN A 43 10.85 -5.59 7.15
N VAL A 44 10.91 -6.77 7.75
CA VAL A 44 10.24 -7.96 7.22
C VAL A 44 8.72 -7.89 7.41
N PHE A 45 8.23 -7.39 8.54
CA PHE A 45 6.79 -7.48 8.87
C PHE A 45 6.01 -6.20 8.59
N PHE A 46 6.64 -5.02 8.53
CA PHE A 46 5.94 -3.74 8.42
C PHE A 46 6.35 -2.91 7.23
N GLU A 47 7.63 -2.69 7.00
CA GLU A 47 8.10 -1.79 5.94
C GLU A 47 8.35 -2.50 4.61
N GLY A 48 8.53 -3.84 4.64
CA GLY A 48 9.01 -4.59 3.49
C GLY A 48 10.54 -4.55 3.39
N THR A 49 11.13 -5.58 2.82
CA THR A 49 12.59 -5.71 2.69
C THR A 49 13.19 -4.79 1.62
N PHE A 50 12.38 -4.04 0.92
CA PHE A 50 12.75 -2.98 -0.02
C PHE A 50 11.64 -1.93 -0.05
N TYR A 51 11.96 -0.65 -0.23
CA TYR A 51 11.10 0.51 0.01
C TYR A 51 9.66 0.41 -0.54
N HIS A 52 9.44 -0.30 -1.63
CA HIS A 52 8.11 -0.46 -2.23
C HIS A 52 7.39 -1.74 -1.80
N LEU A 53 8.09 -2.72 -1.21
CA LEU A 53 7.50 -4.02 -0.87
C LEU A 53 6.59 -4.01 0.36
N TRP A 54 6.46 -2.88 1.06
CA TRP A 54 5.63 -2.74 2.27
C TRP A 54 4.18 -3.23 2.10
N TYR A 55 3.64 -3.12 0.88
CA TYR A 55 2.28 -3.58 0.59
C TYR A 55 2.09 -5.10 0.79
N LEU A 56 3.10 -5.90 0.50
CA LEU A 56 2.99 -7.37 0.60
C LEU A 56 2.86 -7.85 2.05
N PRO A 57 3.73 -7.46 3.02
CA PRO A 57 3.51 -7.77 4.43
C PRO A 57 2.25 -7.09 4.97
N ALA A 58 1.91 -5.87 4.53
CA ALA A 58 0.67 -5.22 4.92
C ALA A 58 -0.56 -6.02 4.45
N ALA A 59 -0.57 -6.53 3.22
CA ALA A 59 -1.65 -7.36 2.70
C ALA A 59 -1.75 -8.71 3.44
N LEU A 60 -0.62 -9.32 3.79
CA LEU A 60 -0.59 -10.58 4.57
C LEU A 60 -1.19 -10.38 5.96
N LEU A 61 -0.66 -9.42 6.71
CA LEU A 61 -1.10 -9.17 8.09
C LEU A 61 -2.56 -8.67 8.12
N GLY A 62 -2.91 -7.75 7.21
CA GLY A 62 -4.27 -7.20 7.13
C GLY A 62 -5.31 -8.25 6.76
N ALA A 63 -5.02 -9.13 5.77
CA ALA A 63 -5.94 -10.21 5.40
C ALA A 63 -6.09 -11.25 6.50
N TRP A 64 -5.00 -11.61 7.19
CA TRP A 64 -5.03 -12.51 8.33
C TRP A 64 -5.86 -11.91 9.47
N LEU A 65 -5.58 -10.68 9.89
CA LEU A 65 -6.27 -10.00 10.99
C LEU A 65 -7.75 -9.83 10.68
N THR A 66 -8.09 -9.29 9.50
CA THR A 66 -9.49 -9.12 9.10
C THR A 66 -10.24 -10.44 9.06
N SER A 67 -9.62 -11.50 8.50
CA SER A 67 -10.22 -12.84 8.48
C SER A 67 -10.45 -13.39 9.91
N LEU A 68 -9.54 -13.13 10.84
CA LEU A 68 -9.67 -13.53 12.23
C LEU A 68 -10.82 -12.78 12.90
N LEU A 69 -10.88 -11.45 12.76
CA LEU A 69 -11.93 -10.61 13.31
C LEU A 69 -13.31 -11.01 12.78
N MET A 70 -13.46 -11.16 11.47
CA MET A 70 -14.73 -11.58 10.87
C MET A 70 -15.22 -12.97 11.29
N ARG A 71 -14.32 -13.84 11.77
CA ARG A 71 -14.69 -15.18 12.29
C ARG A 71 -15.00 -15.18 13.77
N ARG A 72 -14.43 -14.25 14.53
CA ARG A 72 -14.49 -14.24 16.00
C ARG A 72 -15.42 -13.19 16.56
N THR A 73 -15.85 -12.22 15.74
CA THR A 73 -16.70 -11.12 16.18
C THR A 73 -17.90 -10.94 15.26
N SER A 74 -18.89 -10.18 15.71
CA SER A 74 -20.00 -9.73 14.87
C SER A 74 -19.50 -8.72 13.83
N ARG A 75 -20.26 -8.56 12.73
CA ARG A 75 -19.91 -7.59 11.66
C ARG A 75 -19.75 -6.16 12.19
N GLY A 76 -20.65 -5.73 13.10
CA GLY A 76 -20.58 -4.39 13.70
C GLY A 76 -19.34 -4.21 14.56
N VAL A 77 -18.97 -5.20 15.36
CA VAL A 77 -17.75 -5.18 16.18
C VAL A 77 -16.50 -5.20 15.30
N CYS A 78 -16.50 -6.02 14.24
CA CYS A 78 -15.40 -6.02 13.28
C CYS A 78 -15.23 -4.64 12.61
N ALA A 79 -16.33 -4.04 12.15
CA ALA A 79 -16.33 -2.69 11.57
C ALA A 79 -15.77 -1.66 12.56
N ALA A 80 -16.22 -1.68 13.81
CA ALA A 80 -15.74 -0.77 14.86
C ALA A 80 -14.23 -0.93 15.09
N ILE A 81 -13.74 -2.17 15.19
CA ILE A 81 -12.31 -2.44 15.41
C ILE A 81 -11.47 -1.94 14.24
N VAL A 82 -11.82 -2.30 12.99
CA VAL A 82 -11.00 -1.88 11.82
C VAL A 82 -11.05 -0.37 11.63
N THR A 83 -12.18 0.29 11.95
CA THR A 83 -12.30 1.75 11.92
C THR A 83 -11.43 2.39 12.99
N ALA A 84 -11.46 1.87 14.23
CA ALA A 84 -10.62 2.36 15.31
C ALA A 84 -9.12 2.21 14.98
N LEU A 85 -8.70 1.06 14.43
CA LEU A 85 -7.32 0.86 13.98
C LEU A 85 -6.95 1.85 12.88
N TYR A 86 -7.85 2.07 11.91
CA TYR A 86 -7.62 3.03 10.84
C TYR A 86 -7.50 4.47 11.36
N VAL A 87 -8.34 4.88 12.31
CA VAL A 87 -8.26 6.21 12.95
C VAL A 87 -6.95 6.37 13.73
N LEU A 88 -6.53 5.36 14.48
CA LEU A 88 -5.22 5.35 15.11
C LEU A 88 -4.09 5.48 14.08
N GLY A 89 -4.22 4.81 12.95
CA GLY A 89 -3.28 4.95 11.84
C GLY A 89 -3.23 6.37 11.27
N LEU A 90 -4.38 7.01 11.05
CA LEU A 90 -4.51 8.39 10.57
C LEU A 90 -3.72 9.38 11.45
N LEU A 91 -3.84 9.26 12.78
CA LEU A 91 -3.15 10.11 13.73
C LEU A 91 -1.61 9.96 13.66
N GLY A 92 -1.11 8.80 13.26
CA GLY A 92 0.32 8.58 13.04
C GLY A 92 0.81 8.86 11.62
N ASP A 93 -0.08 9.27 10.71
CA ASP A 93 0.21 9.55 9.29
C ASP A 93 -0.12 11.00 8.94
N SER A 94 -1.25 11.26 8.29
CA SER A 94 -1.63 12.57 7.77
C SER A 94 -2.10 13.57 8.82
N TYR A 95 -2.36 13.11 10.04
CA TYR A 95 -2.85 13.94 11.14
C TYR A 95 -1.90 14.00 12.34
N TRP A 96 -0.63 13.66 12.14
CA TRP A 96 0.39 13.62 13.19
C TRP A 96 0.53 14.97 13.93
N GLY A 97 0.53 16.07 13.20
CA GLY A 97 0.66 17.43 13.79
C GLY A 97 -0.42 17.79 14.80
N LEU A 98 -1.59 17.09 14.80
CA LEU A 98 -2.63 17.31 15.82
C LEU A 98 -2.27 16.73 17.19
N ILE A 99 -1.41 15.71 17.23
CA ILE A 99 -1.08 14.96 18.44
C ILE A 99 0.39 15.04 18.84
N GLU A 100 1.26 15.54 17.95
CA GLU A 100 2.69 15.63 18.17
C GLU A 100 3.04 16.43 19.44
N GLY A 101 2.30 17.50 19.71
CA GLY A 101 2.48 18.34 20.89
C GLY A 101 1.84 17.80 22.18
N VAL A 102 1.15 16.65 22.15
CA VAL A 102 0.46 16.06 23.32
C VAL A 102 1.40 15.08 24.04
N PRO A 103 1.95 15.45 25.22
CA PRO A 103 2.82 14.57 25.98
C PRO A 103 2.14 13.23 26.29
N GLY A 104 2.88 12.13 26.25
CA GLY A 104 2.35 10.78 26.46
C GLY A 104 1.76 10.17 25.17
N VAL A 105 0.91 10.87 24.42
CA VAL A 105 0.41 10.40 23.13
C VAL A 105 1.54 10.35 22.12
N SER A 106 2.28 11.44 21.96
CA SER A 106 3.45 11.49 21.08
C SER A 106 4.51 10.45 21.48
N SER A 107 4.75 10.25 22.77
CA SER A 107 5.68 9.21 23.25
C SER A 107 5.23 7.81 22.88
N ALA A 108 3.92 7.50 23.00
CA ALA A 108 3.37 6.21 22.60
C ALA A 108 3.50 5.99 21.08
N TYR A 109 3.23 7.02 20.26
CA TYR A 109 3.44 6.92 18.81
C TYR A 109 4.90 6.80 18.41
N ASN A 110 5.81 7.50 19.10
CA ASN A 110 7.25 7.35 18.86
C ASN A 110 7.72 5.91 19.14
N ALA A 111 7.19 5.26 20.17
CA ALA A 111 7.44 3.84 20.42
C ALA A 111 6.86 2.94 19.32
N LEU A 112 5.66 3.25 18.81
CA LEU A 112 5.08 2.56 17.66
C LEU A 112 5.93 2.75 16.40
N PHE A 113 6.42 3.96 16.14
CA PHE A 113 7.29 4.24 14.99
C PHE A 113 8.65 3.53 15.11
N ALA A 114 9.22 3.43 16.29
CA ALA A 114 10.43 2.66 16.52
C ALA A 114 10.25 1.16 16.18
N LEU A 115 9.03 0.61 16.38
CA LEU A 115 8.73 -0.78 16.07
C LEU A 115 8.28 -1.01 14.63
N MET A 116 7.49 -0.10 14.06
CA MET A 116 6.77 -0.33 12.81
C MET A 116 7.13 0.64 11.68
N GLY A 117 7.91 1.68 11.95
CA GLY A 117 8.26 2.78 11.04
C GLY A 117 7.08 3.65 10.65
N TYR A 118 6.06 3.04 10.05
CA TYR A 118 4.88 3.71 9.52
C TYR A 118 3.59 3.09 10.03
N THR A 119 2.53 3.91 10.16
CA THR A 119 1.18 3.42 10.46
C THR A 119 0.44 2.90 9.20
N ARG A 120 0.92 3.20 7.99
CA ARG A 120 0.40 2.60 6.76
C ARG A 120 0.88 1.15 6.60
N ASN A 121 0.39 0.27 7.42
CA ASN A 121 0.85 -1.12 7.50
C ASN A 121 -0.32 -2.12 7.57
N GLY A 122 -0.01 -3.38 7.81
CA GLY A 122 -0.98 -4.46 7.92
C GLY A 122 -1.86 -4.43 9.16
N LEU A 123 -1.51 -3.62 10.17
CA LEU A 123 -2.29 -3.50 11.40
C LEU A 123 -3.31 -2.35 11.32
N PHE A 124 -2.87 -1.17 10.90
CA PHE A 124 -3.69 0.04 10.93
C PHE A 124 -4.36 0.34 9.59
N PHE A 125 -3.69 0.13 8.47
CA PHE A 125 -4.18 0.52 7.15
C PHE A 125 -4.95 -0.59 6.45
N ALA A 126 -4.34 -1.75 6.24
CA ALA A 126 -4.88 -2.80 5.38
C ALA A 126 -6.21 -3.41 5.87
N PRO A 127 -6.49 -3.59 7.18
CA PRO A 127 -7.72 -4.20 7.65
C PRO A 127 -8.98 -3.46 7.21
N MET A 128 -8.95 -2.12 7.15
CA MET A 128 -10.07 -1.30 6.68
C MET A 128 -10.46 -1.69 5.25
N PHE A 129 -9.51 -1.75 4.33
CA PHE A 129 -9.78 -2.03 2.92
C PHE A 129 -10.13 -3.50 2.67
N MET A 130 -9.55 -4.42 3.44
CA MET A 130 -9.91 -5.84 3.40
C MET A 130 -11.34 -6.07 3.89
N PHE A 131 -11.75 -5.38 4.95
CA PHE A 131 -13.11 -5.41 5.48
C PHE A 131 -14.10 -4.79 4.48
N LEU A 132 -13.80 -3.60 3.93
CA LEU A 132 -14.63 -2.97 2.91
C LEU A 132 -14.84 -3.88 1.68
N GLY A 133 -13.79 -4.53 1.20
CA GLY A 133 -13.88 -5.48 0.09
C GLY A 133 -14.78 -6.69 0.41
N ALA A 134 -14.74 -7.19 1.64
CA ALA A 134 -15.63 -8.25 2.09
C ALA A 134 -17.09 -7.79 2.18
N GLU A 135 -17.34 -6.59 2.70
CA GLU A 135 -18.68 -6.00 2.80
C GLU A 135 -19.30 -5.70 1.44
N MET A 136 -18.53 -5.16 0.52
CA MET A 136 -18.99 -4.90 -0.85
C MET A 136 -19.49 -6.16 -1.57
N ARG A 137 -18.86 -7.29 -1.32
CA ARG A 137 -19.27 -8.58 -1.89
C ARG A 137 -20.65 -9.02 -1.41
N MET A 138 -21.06 -8.59 -0.22
CA MET A 138 -22.32 -8.95 0.43
C MET A 138 -23.39 -7.86 0.29
N SER A 139 -23.00 -6.65 -0.09
CA SER A 139 -23.89 -5.49 -0.19
C SER A 139 -24.70 -5.52 -1.49
N LYS A 140 -25.95 -5.04 -1.43
CA LYS A 140 -26.76 -4.79 -2.62
C LYS A 140 -26.15 -3.62 -3.41
N ARG A 141 -26.04 -3.81 -4.73
CA ARG A 141 -25.56 -2.74 -5.62
C ARG A 141 -26.53 -1.58 -5.66
N ARG A 142 -25.99 -0.37 -5.60
CA ARG A 142 -26.75 0.88 -5.76
C ARG A 142 -26.76 1.30 -7.24
N GLY A 143 -27.45 2.37 -7.60
CA GLY A 143 -27.44 2.91 -8.97
C GLY A 143 -26.04 3.41 -9.38
N VAL A 144 -25.71 3.28 -10.68
CA VAL A 144 -24.41 3.76 -11.23
C VAL A 144 -24.20 5.25 -10.95
N GLY A 145 -25.26 6.07 -11.12
CA GLY A 145 -25.19 7.51 -10.86
C GLY A 145 -24.85 7.82 -9.40
N PHE A 146 -25.40 7.07 -8.44
CA PHE A 146 -25.07 7.23 -7.03
C PHE A 146 -23.61 6.88 -6.74
N GLU A 147 -23.13 5.79 -7.31
CA GLU A 147 -21.73 5.35 -7.11
C GLU A 147 -20.73 6.31 -7.77
N ALA A 148 -21.06 6.83 -8.97
CA ALA A 148 -20.24 7.82 -9.66
C ALA A 148 -20.22 9.18 -8.92
N ALA A 149 -21.38 9.66 -8.50
CA ALA A 149 -21.45 10.89 -7.69
C ALA A 149 -20.72 10.74 -6.36
N GLY A 150 -20.87 9.59 -5.70
CA GLY A 150 -20.14 9.26 -4.46
C GLY A 150 -18.63 9.26 -4.65
N LEU A 151 -18.14 8.69 -5.77
CA LEU A 151 -16.71 8.71 -6.10
C LEU A 151 -16.20 10.14 -6.31
N VAL A 152 -16.88 10.93 -7.16
CA VAL A 152 -16.47 12.31 -7.45
C VAL A 152 -16.47 13.15 -6.18
N LEU A 153 -17.54 13.07 -5.38
CA LEU A 153 -17.65 13.84 -4.15
C LEU A 153 -16.59 13.42 -3.11
N SER A 154 -16.46 12.12 -2.84
CA SER A 154 -15.47 11.65 -1.86
C SER A 154 -14.04 11.94 -2.31
N PHE A 155 -13.74 11.87 -3.60
CA PHE A 155 -12.43 12.22 -4.14
C PHE A 155 -12.13 13.71 -4.02
N ALA A 156 -13.09 14.58 -4.38
CA ALA A 156 -12.94 16.03 -4.23
C ALA A 156 -12.72 16.43 -2.76
N LEU A 157 -13.51 15.85 -1.84
CA LEU A 157 -13.36 16.08 -0.41
C LEU A 157 -12.01 15.54 0.12
N MET A 158 -11.56 14.36 -0.34
CA MET A 158 -10.25 13.82 0.03
C MET A 158 -9.11 14.72 -0.46
N LEU A 159 -9.24 15.29 -1.66
CA LEU A 159 -8.25 16.24 -2.17
C LEU A 159 -8.20 17.50 -1.31
N ALA A 160 -9.37 18.05 -0.95
CA ALA A 160 -9.46 19.19 -0.04
C ALA A 160 -8.86 18.88 1.34
N GLU A 161 -9.16 17.69 1.88
CA GLU A 161 -8.56 17.17 3.13
C GLU A 161 -7.05 17.13 3.03
N ALA A 162 -6.49 16.55 1.96
CA ALA A 162 -5.04 16.43 1.75
C ALA A 162 -4.36 17.80 1.62
N LEU A 163 -4.95 18.72 0.86
CA LEU A 163 -4.44 20.09 0.70
C LEU A 163 -4.46 20.86 2.01
N ASN A 164 -5.53 20.72 2.81
CA ASN A 164 -5.63 21.34 4.12
C ASN A 164 -4.60 20.77 5.11
N ALA A 165 -4.49 19.45 5.21
CA ALA A 165 -3.52 18.81 6.10
C ALA A 165 -2.08 19.21 5.75
N ARG A 166 -1.79 19.34 4.44
CA ARG A 166 -0.50 19.84 3.96
C ARG A 166 -0.27 21.30 4.30
N ALA A 167 -1.27 22.15 4.09
CA ALA A 167 -1.19 23.59 4.40
C ALA A 167 -0.97 23.86 5.90
N GLN A 168 -1.53 23.02 6.76
CA GLN A 168 -1.36 23.08 8.21
C GLN A 168 -0.08 22.42 8.72
N GLY A 169 0.65 21.71 7.86
CA GLY A 169 1.87 20.98 8.26
C GLY A 169 1.61 19.80 9.19
N TRP A 170 0.38 19.22 9.17
CA TRP A 170 0.04 18.10 10.07
C TRP A 170 0.65 16.76 9.63
N GLN A 171 1.03 16.66 8.36
CA GLN A 171 1.44 15.39 7.77
C GLN A 171 2.85 14.98 8.21
N ARG A 172 2.96 13.83 8.86
CA ARG A 172 4.21 13.07 8.94
C ARG A 172 4.44 12.29 7.64
N HIS A 173 3.33 11.73 7.10
CA HIS A 173 3.22 11.08 5.79
C HIS A 173 1.85 11.41 5.19
N ASP A 174 1.68 11.17 3.90
CA ASP A 174 0.50 11.52 3.11
C ASP A 174 -0.21 10.28 2.54
N SER A 175 -0.31 9.23 3.35
CA SER A 175 -0.80 7.92 2.89
C SER A 175 -2.21 7.58 3.36
N MET A 176 -2.70 8.21 4.42
CA MET A 176 -3.97 7.87 5.07
C MET A 176 -4.83 9.12 5.25
N TYR A 177 -6.05 9.08 4.70
CA TYR A 177 -7.03 10.16 4.78
C TYR A 177 -8.39 9.63 5.25
N VAL A 178 -9.20 10.45 5.92
CA VAL A 178 -10.54 10.09 6.39
C VAL A 178 -11.44 9.70 5.22
N LEU A 179 -11.31 10.41 4.11
CA LEU A 179 -12.14 10.18 2.92
C LEU A 179 -11.64 9.02 2.03
N LEU A 180 -10.41 8.54 2.21
CA LEU A 180 -9.85 7.48 1.38
C LEU A 180 -10.68 6.18 1.37
N PRO A 181 -11.20 5.65 2.50
CA PRO A 181 -12.08 4.49 2.47
C PRO A 181 -13.33 4.67 1.64
N PHE A 182 -13.92 5.87 1.62
CA PHE A 182 -15.10 6.18 0.81
C PHE A 182 -14.75 6.24 -0.68
N VAL A 183 -13.64 6.87 -1.05
CA VAL A 183 -13.12 6.88 -2.42
C VAL A 183 -12.94 5.45 -2.92
N MET A 184 -12.28 4.62 -2.13
CA MET A 184 -12.02 3.22 -2.49
C MET A 184 -13.30 2.40 -2.59
N TYR A 185 -14.26 2.63 -1.68
CA TYR A 185 -15.56 1.95 -1.74
C TYR A 185 -16.28 2.26 -3.06
N PHE A 186 -16.44 3.52 -3.43
CA PHE A 186 -17.14 3.90 -4.65
C PHE A 186 -16.38 3.50 -5.92
N LEU A 187 -15.05 3.63 -5.92
CA LEU A 187 -14.21 3.20 -7.02
C LEU A 187 -14.36 1.69 -7.28
N PHE A 188 -14.25 0.87 -6.26
CA PHE A 188 -14.42 -0.59 -6.40
C PHE A 188 -15.85 -0.97 -6.77
N ALA A 189 -16.87 -0.24 -6.28
CA ALA A 189 -18.25 -0.45 -6.66
C ALA A 189 -18.42 -0.25 -8.18
N LEU A 190 -17.89 0.81 -8.76
CA LEU A 190 -17.90 1.08 -10.19
C LEU A 190 -17.09 0.06 -10.98
N LEU A 191 -15.84 -0.22 -10.57
CA LEU A 191 -14.98 -1.18 -11.25
C LEU A 191 -15.60 -2.58 -11.28
N SER A 192 -16.31 -2.97 -10.22
CA SER A 192 -16.98 -4.27 -10.16
C SER A 192 -18.16 -4.43 -11.15
N ARG A 193 -18.57 -3.34 -11.81
CA ARG A 193 -19.62 -3.34 -12.86
C ARG A 193 -19.05 -3.62 -14.24
N VAL A 194 -17.76 -3.38 -14.44
CA VAL A 194 -17.13 -3.63 -15.72
C VAL A 194 -17.19 -5.12 -16.01
N LYS A 195 -18.05 -5.48 -16.96
CA LYS A 195 -18.15 -6.84 -17.47
C LYS A 195 -17.20 -6.98 -18.64
N GLY A 196 -16.17 -7.75 -18.48
CA GLY A 196 -15.25 -8.09 -19.55
C GLY A 196 -14.44 -9.32 -19.13
N SER A 197 -14.25 -10.25 -20.04
CA SER A 197 -13.26 -11.31 -19.89
C SER A 197 -12.01 -10.90 -20.64
N VAL A 198 -11.01 -10.43 -19.94
CA VAL A 198 -9.69 -10.27 -20.53
C VAL A 198 -9.00 -11.63 -20.43
N ARG A 199 -8.52 -12.16 -21.56
CA ARG A 199 -7.80 -13.44 -21.61
C ARG A 199 -6.45 -13.40 -20.88
N LEU A 200 -5.96 -12.20 -20.59
CA LEU A 200 -4.71 -12.00 -19.86
C LEU A 200 -4.91 -12.18 -18.36
N PRO A 201 -3.98 -12.80 -17.63
CA PRO A 201 -4.02 -12.96 -16.18
C PRO A 201 -3.66 -11.65 -15.46
N LEU A 202 -4.49 -10.60 -15.64
CA LEU A 202 -4.22 -9.23 -15.19
C LEU A 202 -3.79 -9.11 -13.70
N GLY A 203 -4.35 -9.96 -12.85
CA GLY A 203 -3.97 -9.94 -11.42
C GLY A 203 -2.53 -10.41 -11.17
N SER A 204 -2.04 -11.39 -11.91
CA SER A 204 -0.65 -11.85 -11.82
C SER A 204 0.29 -10.86 -12.49
N PHE A 205 -0.13 -10.31 -13.63
CA PHE A 205 0.58 -9.27 -14.36
C PHE A 205 0.78 -8.00 -13.51
N SER A 206 -0.30 -7.46 -12.94
CA SER A 206 -0.24 -6.28 -12.06
C SER A 206 0.70 -6.48 -10.88
N LEU A 207 0.69 -7.67 -10.28
CA LEU A 207 1.56 -7.99 -9.16
C LEU A 207 3.03 -8.13 -9.59
N LEU A 208 3.29 -8.74 -10.76
CA LEU A 208 4.63 -8.83 -11.34
C LEU A 208 5.18 -7.43 -11.67
N MET A 209 4.34 -6.59 -12.27
CA MET A 209 4.67 -5.17 -12.53
C MET A 209 5.02 -4.44 -11.24
N TYR A 210 4.23 -4.64 -10.18
CA TYR A 210 4.50 -4.04 -8.87
C TYR A 210 5.85 -4.51 -8.30
N VAL A 211 6.17 -5.79 -8.42
CA VAL A 211 7.44 -6.33 -7.90
C VAL A 211 8.63 -5.87 -8.74
N LEU A 212 8.53 -5.89 -10.08
CA LEU A 212 9.69 -5.69 -10.96
C LEU A 212 9.99 -4.23 -11.28
N HIS A 213 9.04 -3.29 -11.13
CA HIS A 213 9.28 -1.91 -11.58
C HIS A 213 10.53 -1.23 -11.00
N PRO A 214 10.94 -1.44 -9.73
CA PRO A 214 12.17 -0.80 -9.26
C PRO A 214 13.42 -1.46 -9.82
N ALA A 215 13.39 -2.78 -10.06
CA ALA A 215 14.50 -3.46 -10.71
C ALA A 215 14.72 -2.90 -12.13
N VAL A 216 13.63 -2.70 -12.88
CA VAL A 216 13.69 -2.07 -14.21
C VAL A 216 14.24 -0.64 -14.13
N ILE A 217 13.79 0.15 -13.15
CA ILE A 217 14.33 1.51 -12.94
C ILE A 217 15.83 1.46 -12.67
N ILE A 218 16.31 0.53 -11.85
CA ILE A 218 17.74 0.37 -11.53
C ILE A 218 18.52 0.01 -12.81
N VAL A 219 18.01 -0.93 -13.61
CA VAL A 219 18.64 -1.34 -14.87
C VAL A 219 18.67 -0.19 -15.88
N VAL A 220 17.56 0.54 -16.05
CA VAL A 220 17.47 1.70 -16.94
C VAL A 220 18.48 2.80 -16.52
N ARG A 221 18.56 3.10 -15.22
CA ARG A 221 19.54 4.08 -14.72
C ARG A 221 20.98 3.62 -14.88
N GLY A 222 21.24 2.33 -14.65
CA GLY A 222 22.57 1.73 -14.88
C GLY A 222 22.98 1.82 -16.36
N ALA A 223 22.08 1.42 -17.27
CA ALA A 223 22.29 1.52 -18.72
C ALA A 223 22.48 2.97 -19.18
N ALA A 224 21.67 3.91 -18.67
CA ALA A 224 21.78 5.32 -18.98
C ALA A 224 23.16 5.90 -18.61
N ARG A 225 23.69 5.52 -17.45
CA ARG A 225 25.08 5.91 -17.05
C ARG A 225 26.13 5.32 -17.97
N PHE A 226 26.01 4.02 -18.26
CA PHE A 226 26.99 3.33 -19.09
C PHE A 226 27.02 3.85 -20.53
N LEU A 227 25.85 4.20 -21.10
CA LEU A 227 25.70 4.70 -22.47
C LEU A 227 25.86 6.23 -22.60
N GLY A 228 26.03 6.97 -21.50
CA GLY A 228 26.08 8.43 -21.53
C GLY A 228 24.74 9.11 -21.89
N LEU A 229 23.62 8.42 -21.70
CA LEU A 229 22.25 8.87 -22.03
C LEU A 229 21.46 9.33 -20.80
N TRP A 230 22.15 9.81 -19.77
CA TRP A 230 21.53 10.18 -18.49
C TRP A 230 20.44 11.23 -18.64
N ASP A 231 20.72 12.31 -19.37
CA ASP A 231 19.80 13.45 -19.56
C ASP A 231 18.51 13.03 -20.28
N ILE A 232 18.61 12.07 -21.20
CA ILE A 232 17.46 11.59 -21.98
C ILE A 232 16.64 10.55 -21.21
N LEU A 233 17.32 9.59 -20.55
CA LEU A 233 16.66 8.43 -19.96
C LEU A 233 16.35 8.59 -18.47
N VAL A 234 16.89 9.61 -17.79
CA VAL A 234 16.71 9.82 -16.36
C VAL A 234 16.19 11.21 -16.03
N GLU A 235 16.80 12.29 -16.57
CA GLU A 235 16.39 13.66 -16.28
C GLU A 235 15.12 14.05 -17.05
N ASN A 236 14.96 13.57 -18.28
CA ASN A 236 13.71 13.74 -19.01
C ASN A 236 12.65 12.80 -18.47
N SER A 237 11.67 13.33 -17.73
CA SER A 237 10.59 12.55 -17.09
C SER A 237 9.79 11.71 -18.08
N LEU A 238 9.53 12.20 -19.29
CA LEU A 238 8.80 11.47 -20.32
C LEU A 238 9.68 10.35 -20.90
N GLY A 239 10.94 10.63 -21.19
CA GLY A 239 11.93 9.66 -21.67
C GLY A 239 12.13 8.53 -20.66
N HIS A 240 12.25 8.87 -19.38
CA HIS A 240 12.34 7.90 -18.29
C HIS A 240 11.11 7.01 -18.20
N TYR A 241 9.91 7.61 -18.22
CA TYR A 241 8.65 6.86 -18.18
C TYR A 241 8.53 5.88 -19.35
N VAL A 242 8.80 6.32 -20.57
CA VAL A 242 8.73 5.47 -21.77
C VAL A 242 9.76 4.34 -21.70
N ALA A 243 11.02 4.63 -21.32
CA ALA A 243 12.07 3.63 -21.21
C ALA A 243 11.72 2.55 -20.15
N VAL A 244 11.18 2.95 -19.01
CA VAL A 244 10.72 2.03 -17.96
C VAL A 244 9.53 1.19 -18.43
N CYS A 245 8.58 1.77 -19.16
CA CYS A 245 7.43 1.02 -19.71
C CYS A 245 7.86 -0.02 -20.75
N ILE A 246 8.78 0.33 -21.65
CA ILE A 246 9.31 -0.60 -22.69
C ILE A 246 10.13 -1.72 -22.02
N GLY A 247 11.00 -1.37 -21.07
CA GLY A 247 11.79 -2.37 -20.34
C GLY A 247 10.92 -3.37 -19.58
N ARG A 248 9.75 -2.94 -19.09
CA ARG A 248 8.75 -3.83 -18.46
C ARG A 248 8.10 -4.77 -19.47
N ALA A 249 7.69 -4.29 -20.63
CA ALA A 249 7.09 -5.09 -21.68
C ALA A 249 8.07 -6.16 -22.22
N GLY A 250 9.37 -5.85 -22.29
CA GLY A 250 10.40 -6.81 -22.72
C GLY A 250 10.78 -7.88 -21.67
N ALA A 251 10.47 -7.67 -20.40
CA ALA A 251 10.73 -8.66 -19.34
C ALA A 251 9.66 -9.74 -19.23
N GLU A 252 8.63 -9.69 -20.06
CA GLU A 252 7.42 -10.58 -20.02
C GLU A 252 7.38 -11.60 -21.17
N TYR A 253 8.33 -11.53 -22.08
CA TYR A 253 8.58 -12.51 -23.15
C TYR A 253 9.82 -13.35 -22.81
#